data_73484f134ed3b01a3eb1bdee3fad2e33
#
_entry.id   73484f134ed3b01a3eb1bdee3fad2e33
#
_cell.length_a   1.000
_cell.length_b   1.000
_cell.length_c   1.000
_cell.angle_alpha   90.00
_cell.angle_beta   90.00
_cell.angle_gamma   90.00
#
_symmetry.space_group_name_H-M   'P 1'
#
loop_
_entity.id
_entity.type
_entity.pdbx_description
1 polymer ?
#
loop_
_entity_poly.entity_id
_entity_poly.type
_entity_poly.pdbx_seq_one_letter_code
_entity_poly.pdbx_strand_id
1 'polypeptide(L)'
;MIVLGIETTCDETSVSIVEKKKTHKFGNIVSEQTLAQRIKQKKFGGVVLELASREHSKNLDYLVKKTIKNSKIEISKIDAFAASTGPGLLGALLVGTNYAKALAIASDKPFISINHLQGHVLVSRMNKKIDFPFLCLLVSGGHCQIILAQDTKKF
;
A
#
# COMPACT_ATOMS: atom_id res chain seq x y z
N MET A 1 13.40 4.59 -10.53
CA MET A 1 12.97 3.50 -9.64
C MET A 1 11.46 3.41 -9.71
N ILE A 2 10.97 2.22 -10.02
CA ILE A 2 9.55 1.90 -10.16
C ILE A 2 9.20 0.83 -9.12
N VAL A 3 8.20 1.08 -8.29
CA VAL A 3 7.78 0.16 -7.22
C VAL A 3 6.30 -0.15 -7.37
N LEU A 4 5.93 -1.43 -7.27
CA LEU A 4 4.55 -1.86 -7.13
C LEU A 4 4.27 -2.06 -5.64
N GLY A 5 3.30 -1.31 -5.12
CA GLY A 5 2.85 -1.38 -3.73
C GLY A 5 1.48 -2.03 -3.59
N ILE A 6 1.33 -2.86 -2.56
CA ILE A 6 0.09 -3.57 -2.20
C ILE A 6 -0.33 -3.20 -0.79
N GLU A 7 -1.61 -2.88 -0.63
CA GLU A 7 -2.22 -2.59 0.66
C GLU A 7 -3.48 -3.44 0.86
N THR A 8 -3.49 -4.22 1.94
CA THR A 8 -4.61 -5.10 2.31
C THR A 8 -4.88 -5.09 3.82
N THR A 9 -4.53 -4.00 4.53
CA THR A 9 -4.50 -3.99 6.01
C THR A 9 -5.87 -4.14 6.66
N CYS A 10 -6.93 -3.53 6.11
CA CYS A 10 -8.25 -3.48 6.72
C CYS A 10 -9.38 -3.90 5.76
N ASP A 11 -10.09 -2.92 5.20
CA ASP A 11 -11.31 -3.12 4.41
C ASP A 11 -11.19 -2.63 2.96
N GLU A 12 -10.00 -2.25 2.55
CA GLU A 12 -9.71 -1.83 1.19
C GLU A 12 -8.54 -2.62 0.62
N THR A 13 -8.72 -3.15 -0.60
CA THR A 13 -7.65 -3.75 -1.37
C THR A 13 -7.12 -2.70 -2.33
N SER A 14 -5.88 -2.28 -2.16
CA SER A 14 -5.28 -1.26 -3.03
C SER A 14 -3.97 -1.75 -3.64
N VAL A 15 -3.74 -1.37 -4.90
CA VAL A 15 -2.50 -1.63 -5.62
C VAL A 15 -2.10 -0.37 -6.35
N SER A 16 -0.84 0.01 -6.25
CA SER A 16 -0.30 1.19 -6.94
C SER A 16 1.06 0.92 -7.57
N ILE A 17 1.36 1.61 -8.65
CA ILE A 17 2.70 1.71 -9.23
C ILE A 17 3.17 3.14 -9.07
N VAL A 18 4.30 3.29 -8.39
CA VAL A 18 4.93 4.58 -8.11
C VAL A 18 6.28 4.64 -8.81
N GLU A 19 6.52 5.73 -9.54
CA GLU A 19 7.82 6.01 -10.15
C GLU A 19 8.51 7.16 -9.45
N LYS A 20 9.81 7.00 -9.13
CA LYS A 20 10.68 8.09 -8.72
C LYS A 20 11.86 8.22 -9.69
N LYS A 21 11.91 9.33 -10.43
CA LYS A 21 13.05 9.69 -11.27
C LYS A 21 14.20 10.24 -10.42
N LYS A 22 15.45 10.03 -10.85
CA LYS A 22 16.64 10.52 -10.11
C LYS A 22 16.63 12.05 -9.92
N THR A 23 16.09 12.77 -10.89
CA THR A 23 15.99 14.23 -10.89
C THR A 23 14.85 14.77 -10.03
N HIS A 24 13.94 13.92 -9.56
CA HIS A 24 12.78 14.33 -8.78
C HIS A 24 12.97 14.00 -7.30
N LYS A 25 12.63 14.95 -6.43
CA LYS A 25 12.68 14.78 -4.96
C LYS A 25 11.62 13.79 -4.48
N PHE A 26 10.45 13.78 -5.11
CA PHE A 26 9.29 12.97 -4.76
C PHE A 26 8.96 11.97 -5.86
N GLY A 27 8.29 10.87 -5.46
CA GLY A 27 7.71 9.92 -6.42
C GLY A 27 6.38 10.42 -6.97
N ASN A 28 5.98 9.85 -8.11
CA ASN A 28 4.67 10.08 -8.72
C ASN A 28 3.91 8.77 -8.81
N ILE A 29 2.60 8.80 -8.57
CA ILE A 29 1.71 7.67 -8.81
C ILE A 29 1.50 7.57 -10.33
N VAL A 30 1.89 6.44 -10.92
CA VAL A 30 1.70 6.17 -12.34
C VAL A 30 0.34 5.53 -12.58
N SER A 31 -0.05 4.61 -11.73
CA SER A 31 -1.33 3.92 -11.76
C SER A 31 -1.72 3.46 -10.37
N GLU A 32 -3.01 3.53 -10.04
CA GLU A 32 -3.55 2.98 -8.82
C GLU A 32 -4.93 2.37 -9.04
N GLN A 33 -5.26 1.37 -8.27
CA GLN A 33 -6.58 0.75 -8.21
C GLN A 33 -6.91 0.43 -6.77
N THR A 34 -8.09 0.84 -6.32
CA THR A 34 -8.61 0.55 -4.98
C THR A 34 -10.00 -0.06 -5.08
N LEU A 35 -10.25 -1.08 -4.29
CA LEU A 35 -11.55 -1.71 -4.13
C LEU A 35 -11.93 -1.74 -2.65
N ALA A 36 -12.92 -0.93 -2.28
CA ALA A 36 -13.46 -0.88 -0.93
C ALA A 36 -14.48 -2.02 -0.70
N GLN A 37 -14.36 -2.67 0.45
CA GLN A 37 -15.24 -3.78 0.86
C GLN A 37 -16.41 -3.31 1.74
N ARG A 38 -16.51 -2.01 2.02
CA ARG A 38 -17.46 -1.41 2.99
C ARG A 38 -18.89 -1.87 2.83
N ILE A 39 -19.39 -1.99 1.60
CA ILE A 39 -20.80 -2.38 1.33
C ILE A 39 -21.07 -3.81 1.84
N LYS A 40 -20.11 -4.73 1.66
CA LYS A 40 -20.24 -6.12 2.08
C LYS A 40 -20.15 -6.27 3.60
N GLN A 41 -19.34 -5.44 4.24
CA GLN A 41 -19.08 -5.51 5.69
C GLN A 41 -20.09 -4.71 6.51
N LYS A 42 -20.79 -3.74 5.90
CA LYS A 42 -21.83 -2.92 6.57
C LYS A 42 -22.90 -3.75 7.26
N LYS A 43 -23.26 -4.90 6.72
CA LYS A 43 -24.27 -5.81 7.29
C LYS A 43 -23.87 -6.39 8.66
N PHE A 44 -22.58 -6.35 8.99
CA PHE A 44 -22.01 -6.89 10.22
C PHE A 44 -21.65 -5.80 11.24
N GLY A 45 -21.94 -4.54 10.94
CA GLY A 45 -21.62 -3.41 11.83
C GLY A 45 -20.15 -3.00 11.86
N GLY A 46 -19.27 -3.64 11.08
CA GLY A 46 -17.84 -3.35 11.05
C GLY A 46 -17.06 -4.38 10.24
N VAL A 47 -15.74 -4.32 10.34
CA VAL A 47 -14.85 -5.22 9.60
C VAL A 47 -14.86 -6.62 10.21
N VAL A 48 -15.21 -7.63 9.40
CA VAL A 48 -15.14 -9.04 9.76
C VAL A 48 -13.83 -9.61 9.23
N LEU A 49 -12.93 -10.02 10.12
CA LEU A 49 -11.54 -10.40 9.84
C LEU A 49 -11.41 -11.43 8.71
N GLU A 50 -12.17 -12.53 8.83
CA GLU A 50 -12.11 -13.62 7.86
C GLU A 50 -12.70 -13.22 6.51
N LEU A 51 -13.82 -12.48 6.51
CA LEU A 51 -14.43 -11.98 5.30
C LEU A 51 -13.50 -11.01 4.56
N ALA A 52 -12.84 -10.11 5.30
CA ALA A 52 -11.86 -9.18 4.72
C ALA A 52 -10.74 -9.93 4.02
N SER A 53 -10.13 -10.92 4.67
CA SER A 53 -9.05 -11.72 4.10
C SER A 53 -9.46 -12.46 2.82
N ARG A 54 -10.64 -13.07 2.82
CA ARG A 54 -11.20 -13.76 1.64
C ARG A 54 -11.46 -12.80 0.47
N GLU A 55 -12.01 -11.63 0.76
CA GLU A 55 -12.26 -10.61 -0.27
C GLU A 55 -10.93 -10.04 -0.84
N HIS A 56 -9.91 -9.82 -0.01
CA HIS A 56 -8.59 -9.45 -0.49
C HIS A 56 -8.03 -10.52 -1.43
N SER A 57 -8.02 -11.78 -1.00
CA SER A 57 -7.51 -12.90 -1.80
C SER A 57 -8.23 -13.02 -3.14
N LYS A 58 -9.56 -12.81 -3.16
CA LYS A 58 -10.38 -12.90 -4.37
C LYS A 58 -10.09 -11.80 -5.39
N ASN A 59 -9.79 -10.58 -4.90
CA ASN A 59 -9.75 -9.40 -5.78
C ASN A 59 -8.31 -8.95 -6.11
N LEU A 60 -7.31 -9.35 -5.32
CA LEU A 60 -5.95 -8.80 -5.42
C LEU A 60 -5.31 -9.06 -6.78
N ASP A 61 -5.40 -10.28 -7.30
CA ASP A 61 -4.82 -10.63 -8.62
C ASP A 61 -5.41 -9.76 -9.76
N TYR A 62 -6.74 -9.58 -9.75
CA TYR A 62 -7.40 -8.71 -10.70
C TYR A 62 -6.91 -7.26 -10.61
N LEU A 63 -6.77 -6.71 -9.39
CA LEU A 63 -6.31 -5.35 -9.19
C LEU A 63 -4.85 -5.18 -9.61
N VAL A 64 -3.97 -6.14 -9.31
CA VAL A 64 -2.58 -6.11 -9.76
C VAL A 64 -2.49 -6.09 -11.28
N LYS A 65 -3.17 -7.00 -11.96
CA LYS A 65 -3.21 -7.06 -13.43
C LYS A 65 -3.75 -5.77 -14.05
N LYS A 66 -4.81 -5.22 -13.46
CA LYS A 66 -5.42 -3.97 -13.92
C LYS A 66 -4.49 -2.77 -13.71
N THR A 67 -3.80 -2.69 -12.57
CA THR A 67 -2.85 -1.62 -12.26
C THR A 67 -1.67 -1.64 -13.23
N ILE A 68 -1.09 -2.82 -13.49
CA ILE A 68 -0.01 -3.01 -14.46
C ILE A 68 -0.49 -2.60 -15.86
N LYS A 69 -1.63 -3.11 -16.32
CA LYS A 69 -2.19 -2.75 -17.63
C LYS A 69 -2.38 -1.25 -17.80
N ASN A 70 -2.95 -0.58 -16.78
CA ASN A 70 -3.23 0.86 -16.84
C ASN A 70 -1.96 1.71 -16.78
N SER A 71 -0.92 1.24 -16.10
CA SER A 71 0.37 1.93 -16.05
C SER A 71 1.14 1.91 -17.36
N LYS A 72 0.83 0.96 -18.25
CA LYS A 72 1.60 0.66 -19.47
C LYS A 72 3.07 0.29 -19.19
N ILE A 73 3.37 -0.10 -17.96
CA ILE A 73 4.70 -0.55 -17.52
C ILE A 73 4.69 -2.07 -17.46
N GLU A 74 5.64 -2.70 -18.13
CA GLU A 74 5.84 -4.14 -18.05
C GLU A 74 6.33 -4.54 -16.66
N ILE A 75 5.89 -5.70 -16.16
CA ILE A 75 6.30 -6.20 -14.85
C ILE A 75 7.81 -6.34 -14.71
N SER A 76 8.51 -6.65 -15.80
CA SER A 76 9.97 -6.74 -15.89
C SER A 76 10.70 -5.42 -15.57
N LYS A 77 10.01 -4.28 -15.74
CA LYS A 77 10.53 -2.93 -15.46
C LYS A 77 10.29 -2.47 -14.02
N ILE A 78 9.58 -3.26 -13.23
CA ILE A 78 9.40 -2.98 -11.79
C ILE A 78 10.69 -3.31 -11.06
N ASP A 79 11.20 -2.36 -10.29
CA ASP A 79 12.46 -2.49 -9.56
C ASP A 79 12.31 -3.16 -8.20
N ALA A 80 11.11 -3.05 -7.58
CA ALA A 80 10.81 -3.64 -6.28
C ALA A 80 9.31 -3.84 -6.08
N PHE A 81 8.94 -4.80 -5.22
CA PHE A 81 7.58 -5.04 -4.76
C PHE A 81 7.48 -4.71 -3.28
N ALA A 82 6.44 -3.99 -2.89
CA ALA A 82 6.22 -3.57 -1.52
C ALA A 82 4.83 -3.97 -1.03
N ALA A 83 4.68 -4.24 0.26
CA ALA A 83 3.37 -4.41 0.88
C ALA A 83 3.38 -3.88 2.31
N SER A 84 2.22 -3.44 2.78
CA SER A 84 2.00 -3.18 4.21
C SER A 84 2.03 -4.50 4.97
N THR A 85 2.93 -4.58 5.96
CA THR A 85 3.15 -5.79 6.77
C THR A 85 2.71 -5.63 8.22
N GLY A 86 2.22 -4.48 8.60
CA GLY A 86 1.70 -4.14 9.93
C GLY A 86 1.77 -2.64 10.22
N PRO A 87 1.07 -2.22 11.28
CA PRO A 87 0.03 -2.94 12.02
C PRO A 87 -1.24 -3.13 11.20
N GLY A 88 -2.08 -4.11 11.60
CA GLY A 88 -3.35 -4.40 10.94
C GLY A 88 -3.87 -5.80 11.21
N LEU A 89 -4.89 -6.21 10.47
CA LEU A 89 -5.53 -7.51 10.62
C LEU A 89 -4.65 -8.62 10.03
N LEU A 90 -4.17 -9.54 10.85
CA LEU A 90 -3.18 -10.55 10.47
C LEU A 90 -3.53 -11.29 9.16
N GLY A 91 -4.74 -11.83 9.05
CA GLY A 91 -5.16 -12.56 7.85
C GLY A 91 -5.17 -11.70 6.59
N ALA A 92 -5.59 -10.44 6.70
CA ALA A 92 -5.59 -9.48 5.61
C ALA A 92 -4.15 -9.09 5.21
N LEU A 93 -3.29 -8.78 6.18
CA LEU A 93 -1.86 -8.49 5.96
C LEU A 93 -1.14 -9.63 5.24
N LEU A 94 -1.41 -10.88 5.64
CA LEU A 94 -0.79 -12.06 5.02
C LEU A 94 -1.13 -12.18 3.52
N VAL A 95 -2.32 -11.81 3.10
CA VAL A 95 -2.72 -11.87 1.68
C VAL A 95 -1.82 -10.96 0.85
N GLY A 96 -1.74 -9.68 1.17
CA GLY A 96 -0.93 -8.72 0.41
C GLY A 96 0.57 -8.98 0.51
N THR A 97 1.04 -9.30 1.72
CA THR A 97 2.45 -9.60 1.97
C THR A 97 2.93 -10.81 1.17
N ASN A 98 2.20 -11.94 1.22
CA ASN A 98 2.60 -13.15 0.50
C ASN A 98 2.49 -12.97 -1.01
N TYR A 99 1.48 -12.26 -1.50
CA TYR A 99 1.34 -11.97 -2.92
C TYR A 99 2.52 -11.11 -3.42
N ALA A 100 2.87 -10.04 -2.71
CA ALA A 100 4.02 -9.19 -3.06
C ALA A 100 5.35 -9.94 -3.00
N LYS A 101 5.55 -10.81 -1.99
CA LYS A 101 6.73 -11.67 -1.89
C LYS A 101 6.81 -12.66 -3.04
N ALA A 102 5.69 -13.28 -3.44
CA ALA A 102 5.65 -14.19 -4.58
C ALA A 102 6.05 -13.49 -5.88
N LEU A 103 5.53 -12.29 -6.12
CA LEU A 103 5.94 -11.47 -7.27
C LEU A 103 7.42 -11.10 -7.22
N ALA A 104 7.94 -10.72 -6.08
CA ALA A 104 9.34 -10.37 -5.87
C ALA A 104 10.27 -11.55 -6.21
N ILE A 105 9.96 -12.75 -5.69
CA ILE A 105 10.70 -13.97 -5.95
C ILE A 105 10.63 -14.34 -7.43
N ALA A 106 9.43 -14.37 -8.01
CA ALA A 106 9.23 -14.75 -9.42
C ALA A 106 9.91 -13.78 -10.40
N SER A 107 10.14 -12.53 -10.00
CA SER A 107 10.77 -11.50 -10.84
C SER A 107 12.25 -11.29 -10.52
N ASP A 108 12.81 -11.99 -9.55
CA ASP A 108 14.17 -11.77 -9.02
C ASP A 108 14.38 -10.30 -8.60
N LYS A 109 13.42 -9.74 -7.86
CA LYS A 109 13.42 -8.35 -7.38
C LYS A 109 13.26 -8.29 -5.87
N PRO A 110 13.71 -7.22 -5.20
CA PRO A 110 13.56 -7.07 -3.77
C PRO A 110 12.08 -6.90 -3.35
N PHE A 111 11.76 -7.49 -2.18
CA PHE A 111 10.55 -7.20 -1.43
C PHE A 111 10.82 -6.16 -0.35
N ILE A 112 9.93 -5.16 -0.23
CA ILE A 112 10.01 -4.08 0.77
C ILE A 112 8.82 -4.17 1.71
N SER A 113 9.11 -4.41 2.98
CA SER A 113 8.12 -4.38 4.06
C SER A 113 7.83 -2.93 4.47
N ILE A 114 6.57 -2.53 4.47
CA ILE A 114 6.13 -1.17 4.81
C ILE A 114 5.26 -1.21 6.07
N ASN A 115 5.53 -0.30 6.99
CA ASN A 115 4.62 -0.05 8.10
C ASN A 115 3.41 0.76 7.61
N HIS A 116 2.21 0.26 7.85
CA HIS A 116 0.95 0.85 7.38
C HIS A 116 0.77 2.31 7.84
N LEU A 117 1.05 2.61 9.10
CA LEU A 117 0.90 3.97 9.65
C LEU A 117 1.93 4.93 9.06
N GLN A 118 3.16 4.46 8.83
CA GLN A 118 4.18 5.24 8.13
C GLN A 118 3.75 5.54 6.68
N GLY A 119 3.09 4.60 6.02
CA GLY A 119 2.49 4.82 4.69
C GLY A 119 1.51 5.99 4.70
N HIS A 120 0.61 6.05 5.68
CA HIS A 120 -0.32 7.17 5.84
C HIS A 120 0.39 8.51 6.08
N VAL A 121 1.44 8.55 6.87
CA VAL A 121 2.21 9.77 7.13
C VAL A 121 2.95 10.21 5.87
N LEU A 122 3.61 9.27 5.18
CA LEU A 122 4.48 9.58 4.04
C LEU A 122 3.73 9.95 2.76
N VAL A 123 2.49 9.46 2.57
CA VAL A 123 1.69 9.81 1.38
C VAL A 123 1.41 11.31 1.27
N SER A 124 1.36 12.03 2.39
CA SER A 124 1.20 13.48 2.42
C SER A 124 2.33 14.21 1.67
N ARG A 125 3.54 13.65 1.67
CA ARG A 125 4.70 14.20 0.95
C ARG A 125 4.57 14.09 -0.57
N MET A 126 3.93 13.04 -1.07
CA MET A 126 3.68 12.90 -2.51
C MET A 126 2.71 13.96 -3.01
N ASN A 127 1.60 14.16 -2.30
CA ASN A 127 0.54 15.09 -2.70
C ASN A 127 0.89 16.56 -2.44
N LYS A 128 1.52 16.87 -1.31
CA LYS A 128 1.79 18.25 -0.86
C LYS A 128 3.25 18.68 -0.99
N LYS A 129 4.14 17.74 -1.38
CA LYS A 129 5.59 17.98 -1.47
C LYS A 129 6.21 18.54 -0.19
N ILE A 130 5.73 18.05 0.97
CA ILE A 130 6.16 18.50 2.30
C ILE A 130 7.57 17.98 2.59
N ASP A 131 8.44 18.84 3.10
CA ASP A 131 9.79 18.48 3.53
C ASP A 131 9.81 18.00 4.99
N PHE A 132 10.83 17.24 5.35
CA PHE A 132 11.10 16.91 6.73
C PHE A 132 11.82 18.04 7.47
N PRO A 133 11.65 18.18 8.80
CA PRO A 133 10.65 17.46 9.61
C PRO A 133 9.25 18.08 9.45
N PHE A 134 8.20 17.30 9.70
CA PHE A 134 6.83 17.80 9.75
C PHE A 134 5.98 17.05 10.78
N LEU A 135 4.93 17.71 11.29
CA LEU A 135 3.93 17.11 12.14
C LEU A 135 2.77 16.58 11.29
N CYS A 136 2.35 15.36 11.56
CA CYS A 136 1.19 14.72 10.96
C CYS A 136 0.17 14.38 12.04
N LEU A 137 -1.05 14.88 11.90
CA LEU A 137 -2.19 14.41 12.69
C LEU A 137 -2.83 13.25 11.94
N LEU A 138 -2.62 12.03 12.44
CA LEU A 138 -3.27 10.82 11.94
C LEU A 138 -4.55 10.58 12.73
N VAL A 139 -5.69 10.64 12.05
CA VAL A 139 -7.01 10.36 12.65
C VAL A 139 -7.69 9.27 11.83
N SER A 140 -7.95 8.14 12.46
CA SER A 140 -8.64 7.00 11.86
C SER A 140 -9.63 6.40 12.88
N GLY A 141 -10.43 5.43 12.44
CA GLY A 141 -11.35 4.71 13.33
C GLY A 141 -10.65 3.92 14.44
N GLY A 142 -9.38 3.55 14.26
CA GLY A 142 -8.61 2.77 15.22
C GLY A 142 -7.46 3.52 15.91
N HIS A 143 -7.01 4.63 15.34
CA HIS A 143 -5.82 5.35 15.82
C HIS A 143 -5.98 6.87 15.69
N CYS A 144 -5.68 7.59 16.76
CA CYS A 144 -5.54 9.04 16.78
C CYS A 144 -4.18 9.38 17.37
N GLN A 145 -3.27 9.91 16.54
CA GLN A 145 -1.89 10.18 16.93
C GLN A 145 -1.37 11.46 16.29
N ILE A 146 -0.54 12.18 17.01
CA ILE A 146 0.30 13.25 16.47
C ILE A 146 1.70 12.67 16.29
N ILE A 147 2.19 12.67 15.07
CA ILE A 147 3.45 12.03 14.68
C ILE A 147 4.40 13.10 14.18
N LEU A 148 5.60 13.17 14.76
CA LEU A 148 6.70 13.98 14.24
C LEU A 148 7.53 13.15 13.27
N ALA A 149 7.32 13.36 11.99
CA ALA A 149 8.12 12.73 10.95
C ALA A 149 9.45 13.50 10.77
N GLN A 150 10.56 12.92 11.18
CA GLN A 150 11.88 13.52 11.09
C GLN A 150 12.61 13.16 9.79
N ASP A 151 12.41 11.94 9.31
CA ASP A 151 12.85 11.45 8.00
C ASP A 151 11.98 10.27 7.55
N THR A 152 12.39 9.52 6.52
CA THR A 152 11.64 8.38 5.99
C THR A 152 11.63 7.15 6.90
N LYS A 153 12.43 7.12 7.96
CA LYS A 153 12.60 5.98 8.89
C LYS A 153 12.40 6.37 10.35
N LYS A 154 12.35 7.66 10.67
CA LYS A 154 12.28 8.17 12.03
C LYS A 154 10.99 8.98 12.24
N PHE A 155 10.13 8.40 13.08
CA PHE A 155 8.79 8.91 13.41
C PHE A 155 8.60 9.00 14.90
#